data_26284da50b66562996ec317396e29bd1
#
_entry.id   26284da50b66562996ec317396e29bd1
#
_cell.length_a   1.000
_cell.length_b   1.000
_cell.length_c   1.000
_cell.angle_alpha   90.00
_cell.angle_beta   90.00
_cell.angle_gamma   90.00
#
_symmetry.space_group_name_H-M   'P 1'
#
loop_
_entity.id
_entity.type
_entity.pdbx_description
1 polymer ?
#
loop_
_entity_poly.entity_id
_entity_poly.type
_entity_poly.pdbx_seq_one_letter_code
_entity_poly.pdbx_strand_id
1 'polypeptide(L)'
;MAKSIKKKKSPPTEEQQLKRQKASFKRKIRNMFTGAGFTYIATNDKEMYIGHRKVEVDALFIFENIWLVCEDTVQKTGIMDHIRTKNEAVGEIRDNLPDFISKLVELFPGSSDLLQKYNPDRIKLFGLYIPLNDPMLTPDDYYRFGNLTFVLPQTFNYFKWIVDCIKHSARNEIFRFLKLTSNQIGKISSGSDTQKITAPIIYPREFTGITDKVRVVSFMMSAEDLLNTCFVLRKDNWEDSIWLYQRLIKKSKIKQIREFLEKKGEAFYNNIIVALPDDIAFRDQSKKYVGIDEINDLESNCELILTKEMNSICVIDGQHRIYAHYVSGVDSKQERRIAELRQQLHLLVTGLVFDKDVKAEERARIQSEIFDDINSNATKVPRTVLTQIKRIKNPIDDESIAQSVIEALNKEGIFRGLMQVSSLDSGRIKTASIVRFALRYLVTVKPAEGKHSLFEYWTGDKEKLLSIDDRELQNYVKYCSEILREYFGAVRKNMRKYWDDDTSKLLSVISLNGFIIALTRQLSVNGVQDFDFYDQVFSRWSFDFSSEKFPYTSSQYRKFSNEILENAFDIPKETLETI
;
A
#
# COMPACT_ATOMS: atom_id res chain seq x y z
N MET A 1 -6.29 -35.05 -49.17
CA MET A 1 -6.85 -34.33 -48.00
C MET A 1 -6.21 -32.95 -47.96
N ALA A 2 -6.99 -31.91 -48.30
CA ALA A 2 -6.48 -30.53 -48.33
C ALA A 2 -6.44 -29.97 -46.93
N LYS A 3 -5.26 -29.57 -46.43
CA LYS A 3 -5.08 -28.83 -45.17
C LYS A 3 -5.73 -27.45 -45.30
N SER A 4 -6.81 -27.18 -44.56
CA SER A 4 -7.42 -25.86 -44.48
C SER A 4 -6.39 -24.87 -43.87
N ILE A 5 -5.97 -23.92 -44.67
CA ILE A 5 -5.11 -22.80 -44.25
C ILE A 5 -5.97 -21.91 -43.35
N LYS A 6 -5.73 -21.94 -41.99
CA LYS A 6 -6.32 -21.00 -41.06
C LYS A 6 -5.85 -19.59 -41.44
N LYS A 7 -6.75 -18.76 -41.99
CA LYS A 7 -6.51 -17.33 -42.23
C LYS A 7 -6.00 -16.70 -40.92
N LYS A 8 -4.78 -16.16 -40.94
CA LYS A 8 -4.28 -15.32 -39.85
C LYS A 8 -5.26 -14.14 -39.68
N LYS A 9 -5.89 -14.04 -38.53
CA LYS A 9 -6.75 -12.88 -38.18
C LYS A 9 -5.87 -11.64 -38.23
N SER A 10 -6.31 -10.58 -38.91
CA SER A 10 -5.67 -9.27 -38.89
C SER A 10 -5.52 -8.78 -37.42
N PRO A 11 -4.42 -8.07 -37.09
CA PRO A 11 -4.28 -7.49 -35.76
C PRO A 11 -5.47 -6.56 -35.46
N PRO A 12 -5.96 -6.55 -34.23
CA PRO A 12 -7.11 -5.74 -33.83
C PRO A 12 -6.79 -4.25 -34.00
N THR A 13 -7.75 -3.46 -34.46
CA THR A 13 -7.64 -1.99 -34.53
C THR A 13 -7.49 -1.38 -33.13
N GLU A 14 -6.95 -0.15 -33.05
CA GLU A 14 -6.81 0.57 -31.76
C GLU A 14 -8.14 0.67 -31.01
N GLU A 15 -9.21 0.98 -31.68
CA GLU A 15 -10.57 1.03 -31.11
C GLU A 15 -11.00 -0.34 -30.54
N GLN A 16 -10.73 -1.42 -31.27
CA GLN A 16 -11.01 -2.78 -30.79
C GLN A 16 -10.16 -3.15 -29.57
N GLN A 17 -8.89 -2.69 -29.53
CA GLN A 17 -8.02 -2.91 -28.40
C GLN A 17 -8.52 -2.14 -27.17
N LEU A 18 -8.90 -0.87 -27.32
CA LEU A 18 -9.46 -0.02 -26.25
C LEU A 18 -10.76 -0.62 -25.69
N LYS A 19 -11.67 -1.05 -26.58
CA LYS A 19 -12.93 -1.71 -26.18
C LYS A 19 -12.66 -3.00 -25.37
N ARG A 20 -11.69 -3.81 -25.79
CA ARG A 20 -11.27 -5.02 -25.05
C ARG A 20 -10.67 -4.67 -23.69
N GLN A 21 -9.83 -3.64 -23.64
CA GLN A 21 -9.21 -3.16 -22.42
C GLN A 21 -10.28 -2.69 -21.41
N LYS A 22 -11.23 -1.86 -21.85
CA LYS A 22 -12.37 -1.37 -21.04
C LYS A 22 -13.20 -2.54 -20.49
N ALA A 23 -13.60 -3.48 -21.33
CA ALA A 23 -14.38 -4.65 -20.91
C ALA A 23 -13.60 -5.56 -19.94
N SER A 24 -12.30 -5.74 -20.16
CA SER A 24 -11.42 -6.50 -19.26
C SER A 24 -11.30 -5.83 -17.90
N PHE A 25 -11.17 -4.51 -17.87
CA PHE A 25 -11.03 -3.74 -16.63
C PHE A 25 -12.32 -3.76 -15.81
N LYS A 26 -13.49 -3.48 -16.43
CA LYS A 26 -14.80 -3.61 -15.78
C LYS A 26 -15.01 -5.00 -15.17
N ARG A 27 -14.62 -6.07 -15.89
CA ARG A 27 -14.69 -7.43 -15.35
C ARG A 27 -13.78 -7.64 -14.13
N LYS A 28 -12.57 -7.05 -14.12
CA LYS A 28 -11.64 -7.13 -12.96
C LYS A 28 -12.24 -6.44 -11.73
N ILE A 29 -12.83 -5.25 -11.91
CA ILE A 29 -13.51 -4.50 -10.85
C ILE A 29 -14.68 -5.34 -10.29
N ARG A 30 -15.56 -5.82 -11.17
CA ARG A 30 -16.67 -6.66 -10.75
C ARG A 30 -16.20 -7.88 -9.96
N ASN A 31 -15.22 -8.63 -10.47
CA ASN A 31 -14.72 -9.83 -9.81
C ASN A 31 -14.06 -9.53 -8.45
N MET A 32 -13.44 -8.38 -8.30
CA MET A 32 -12.83 -7.95 -7.04
C MET A 32 -13.92 -7.70 -5.99
N PHE A 33 -14.91 -6.86 -6.25
CA PHE A 33 -15.94 -6.55 -5.26
C PHE A 33 -16.87 -7.74 -4.98
N THR A 34 -17.27 -8.49 -6.00
CA THR A 34 -18.09 -9.71 -5.77
C THR A 34 -17.28 -10.78 -5.03
N GLY A 35 -15.99 -10.91 -5.31
CA GLY A 35 -15.08 -11.79 -4.57
C GLY A 35 -14.90 -11.38 -3.11
N ALA A 36 -15.07 -10.09 -2.77
CA ALA A 36 -15.13 -9.58 -1.40
C ALA A 36 -16.52 -9.70 -0.76
N GLY A 37 -17.52 -10.24 -1.48
CA GLY A 37 -18.86 -10.49 -0.97
C GLY A 37 -19.83 -9.32 -1.08
N PHE A 38 -19.55 -8.37 -1.98
CA PHE A 38 -20.56 -7.37 -2.38
C PHE A 38 -21.48 -7.92 -3.46
N THR A 39 -22.75 -7.56 -3.40
CA THR A 39 -23.71 -7.83 -4.48
C THR A 39 -23.56 -6.78 -5.57
N TYR A 40 -23.41 -7.24 -6.81
CA TYR A 40 -23.26 -6.39 -7.99
C TYR A 40 -24.61 -6.09 -8.63
N ILE A 41 -24.87 -4.82 -8.93
CA ILE A 41 -25.98 -4.35 -9.74
C ILE A 41 -25.40 -3.70 -11.01
N ALA A 42 -25.82 -4.20 -12.17
CA ALA A 42 -25.31 -3.78 -13.47
C ALA A 42 -26.00 -2.48 -13.93
N THR A 43 -25.53 -1.34 -13.41
CA THR A 43 -26.08 -0.02 -13.70
C THR A 43 -25.49 0.61 -14.98
N ASN A 44 -24.45 0.02 -15.55
CA ASN A 44 -23.83 0.52 -16.78
C ASN A 44 -24.84 0.63 -17.92
N ASP A 45 -24.69 1.66 -18.75
CA ASP A 45 -25.57 2.00 -19.86
C ASP A 45 -27.03 2.31 -19.43
N LYS A 46 -27.26 2.59 -18.13
CA LYS A 46 -28.55 3.01 -17.59
C LYS A 46 -28.46 4.48 -17.17
N GLU A 47 -29.13 5.32 -17.94
CA GLU A 47 -29.26 6.72 -17.63
C GLU A 47 -30.45 6.96 -16.69
N MET A 48 -30.20 7.71 -15.63
CA MET A 48 -31.21 8.09 -14.63
C MET A 48 -31.26 9.60 -14.49
N TYR A 49 -32.44 10.15 -14.28
CA TYR A 49 -32.58 11.53 -13.82
C TYR A 49 -32.76 11.51 -12.32
N ILE A 50 -31.78 12.08 -11.61
CA ILE A 50 -31.73 12.18 -10.14
C ILE A 50 -31.68 13.65 -9.79
N GLY A 51 -32.66 14.13 -9.00
CA GLY A 51 -32.80 15.54 -8.74
C GLY A 51 -32.95 16.33 -10.06
N HIS A 52 -31.98 17.18 -10.36
CA HIS A 52 -31.98 18.00 -11.58
C HIS A 52 -30.97 17.55 -12.64
N ARG A 53 -30.35 16.39 -12.46
CA ARG A 53 -29.23 15.96 -13.29
C ARG A 53 -29.46 14.57 -13.90
N LYS A 54 -29.00 14.43 -15.14
CA LYS A 54 -28.84 13.13 -15.78
C LYS A 54 -27.56 12.47 -15.22
N VAL A 55 -27.72 11.28 -14.66
CA VAL A 55 -26.65 10.52 -14.02
C VAL A 55 -26.51 9.15 -14.66
N GLU A 56 -25.29 8.73 -14.90
CA GLU A 56 -24.93 7.38 -15.32
C GLU A 56 -23.88 6.84 -14.34
N VAL A 57 -24.10 5.62 -13.84
CA VAL A 57 -23.22 4.93 -12.91
C VAL A 57 -22.67 3.68 -13.58
N ASP A 58 -21.35 3.52 -13.63
CA ASP A 58 -20.73 2.34 -14.27
C ASP A 58 -21.04 1.02 -13.56
N ALA A 59 -21.08 1.02 -12.23
CA ALA A 59 -21.44 -0.17 -11.43
C ALA A 59 -21.87 0.23 -10.01
N LEU A 60 -22.79 -0.53 -9.44
CA LEU A 60 -23.16 -0.40 -8.03
C LEU A 60 -22.88 -1.73 -7.31
N PHE A 61 -22.19 -1.66 -6.17
CA PHE A 61 -21.91 -2.79 -5.31
C PHE A 61 -22.48 -2.54 -3.91
N ILE A 62 -23.21 -3.51 -3.37
CA ILE A 62 -23.92 -3.38 -2.10
C ILE A 62 -23.50 -4.51 -1.15
N PHE A 63 -23.15 -4.12 0.06
CA PHE A 63 -23.06 -5.03 1.21
C PHE A 63 -23.75 -4.39 2.41
N GLU A 64 -24.82 -5.02 2.87
CA GLU A 64 -25.68 -4.46 3.91
C GLU A 64 -26.13 -3.03 3.54
N ASN A 65 -25.87 -2.04 4.41
CA ASN A 65 -26.14 -0.63 4.18
C ASN A 65 -24.97 0.13 3.51
N ILE A 66 -23.89 -0.56 3.13
CA ILE A 66 -22.73 0.05 2.47
C ILE A 66 -22.92 -0.07 0.96
N TRP A 67 -22.99 1.08 0.30
CA TRP A 67 -23.20 1.22 -1.14
C TRP A 67 -21.99 1.85 -1.81
N LEU A 68 -21.42 1.15 -2.78
CA LEU A 68 -20.26 1.59 -3.54
C LEU A 68 -20.72 1.92 -4.98
N VAL A 69 -20.89 3.20 -5.27
CA VAL A 69 -21.12 3.73 -6.61
C VAL A 69 -19.77 3.83 -7.30
N CYS A 70 -19.52 2.95 -8.26
CA CYS A 70 -18.22 2.85 -8.91
C CYS A 70 -18.24 3.51 -10.30
N GLU A 71 -17.23 4.33 -10.54
CA GLU A 71 -16.94 4.98 -11.80
C GLU A 71 -15.56 4.53 -12.27
N ASP A 72 -15.47 3.92 -13.44
CA ASP A 72 -14.21 3.39 -13.95
C ASP A 72 -13.77 4.09 -15.25
N THR A 73 -12.46 4.20 -15.44
CA THR A 73 -11.92 4.74 -16.68
C THR A 73 -10.61 4.10 -17.12
N VAL A 74 -10.45 3.95 -18.42
CA VAL A 74 -9.18 3.56 -19.06
C VAL A 74 -8.50 4.74 -19.76
N GLN A 75 -9.06 5.93 -19.66
CA GLN A 75 -8.54 7.15 -20.28
C GLN A 75 -7.15 7.49 -19.75
N LYS A 76 -6.33 8.10 -20.62
CA LYS A 76 -5.00 8.64 -20.27
C LYS A 76 -4.97 10.17 -20.33
N THR A 77 -5.87 10.77 -21.11
CA THR A 77 -5.97 12.21 -21.32
C THR A 77 -7.39 12.68 -21.06
N GLY A 78 -7.58 13.96 -20.71
CA GLY A 78 -8.91 14.53 -20.40
C GLY A 78 -9.55 13.96 -19.13
N ILE A 79 -8.77 13.32 -18.26
CA ILE A 79 -9.25 12.60 -17.09
C ILE A 79 -9.85 13.54 -16.03
N MET A 80 -9.37 14.80 -15.95
CA MET A 80 -9.83 15.77 -14.95
C MET A 80 -11.29 16.22 -15.20
N ASP A 81 -11.68 16.38 -16.45
CA ASP A 81 -13.07 16.72 -16.81
C ASP A 81 -14.00 15.54 -16.50
N HIS A 82 -13.55 14.32 -16.75
CA HIS A 82 -14.28 13.10 -16.39
C HIS A 82 -14.45 13.01 -14.86
N ILE A 83 -13.39 13.24 -14.08
CA ILE A 83 -13.44 13.25 -12.60
C ILE A 83 -14.45 14.30 -12.11
N ARG A 84 -14.40 15.53 -12.65
CA ARG A 84 -15.34 16.61 -12.30
C ARG A 84 -16.78 16.17 -12.52
N THR A 85 -17.08 15.67 -13.72
CA THR A 85 -18.44 15.23 -14.09
C THR A 85 -18.94 14.13 -13.14
N LYS A 86 -18.07 13.16 -12.80
CA LYS A 86 -18.43 12.05 -11.91
C LYS A 86 -18.53 12.49 -10.45
N ASN A 87 -17.70 13.42 -10.00
CA ASN A 87 -17.80 14.03 -8.68
C ASN A 87 -19.14 14.74 -8.45
N GLU A 88 -19.59 15.50 -9.43
CA GLU A 88 -20.88 16.19 -9.39
C GLU A 88 -22.04 15.17 -9.43
N ALA A 89 -21.95 14.13 -10.28
CA ALA A 89 -22.97 13.10 -10.36
C ALA A 89 -23.15 12.34 -9.02
N VAL A 90 -22.04 11.99 -8.36
CA VAL A 90 -22.08 11.33 -7.03
C VAL A 90 -22.63 12.28 -5.96
N GLY A 91 -22.31 13.58 -6.03
CA GLY A 91 -22.91 14.61 -5.16
C GLY A 91 -24.44 14.61 -5.29
N GLU A 92 -24.95 14.70 -6.53
CA GLU A 92 -26.39 14.70 -6.82
C GLU A 92 -27.08 13.42 -6.30
N ILE A 93 -26.46 12.25 -6.50
CA ILE A 93 -26.97 10.97 -5.94
C ILE A 93 -27.06 11.02 -4.41
N ARG A 94 -26.03 11.59 -3.76
CA ARG A 94 -25.98 11.65 -2.29
C ARG A 94 -27.06 12.59 -1.74
N ASP A 95 -27.24 13.74 -2.38
CA ASP A 95 -28.22 14.74 -1.97
C ASP A 95 -29.66 14.28 -2.22
N ASN A 96 -29.87 13.42 -3.22
CA ASN A 96 -31.18 12.88 -3.63
C ASN A 96 -31.24 11.34 -3.50
N LEU A 97 -30.66 10.77 -2.43
CA LEU A 97 -30.55 9.32 -2.25
C LEU A 97 -31.90 8.57 -2.30
N PRO A 98 -33.01 9.06 -1.72
CA PRO A 98 -34.32 8.40 -1.85
C PRO A 98 -34.81 8.29 -3.30
N ASP A 99 -34.60 9.36 -4.12
CA ASP A 99 -34.94 9.34 -5.55
C ASP A 99 -34.07 8.32 -6.31
N PHE A 100 -32.77 8.30 -6.03
CA PHE A 100 -31.86 7.30 -6.60
C PHE A 100 -32.30 5.86 -6.29
N ILE A 101 -32.66 5.57 -5.04
CA ILE A 101 -33.17 4.25 -4.63
C ILE A 101 -34.43 3.90 -5.42
N SER A 102 -35.38 4.84 -5.54
CA SER A 102 -36.64 4.64 -6.26
C SER A 102 -36.39 4.30 -7.73
N LYS A 103 -35.46 5.01 -8.38
CA LYS A 103 -35.06 4.74 -9.76
C LYS A 103 -34.36 3.40 -9.93
N LEU A 104 -33.51 3.02 -8.98
CA LEU A 104 -32.88 1.69 -8.99
C LEU A 104 -33.91 0.56 -8.84
N VAL A 105 -34.91 0.71 -7.97
CA VAL A 105 -35.98 -0.28 -7.80
C VAL A 105 -36.81 -0.40 -9.09
N GLU A 106 -37.11 0.72 -9.75
CA GLU A 106 -37.79 0.72 -11.05
C GLU A 106 -36.98 -0.02 -12.13
N LEU A 107 -35.67 0.23 -12.21
CA LEU A 107 -34.80 -0.37 -13.22
C LEU A 107 -34.40 -1.83 -12.90
N PHE A 108 -34.35 -2.20 -11.63
CA PHE A 108 -33.90 -3.51 -11.16
C PHE A 108 -34.89 -4.12 -10.15
N PRO A 109 -36.13 -4.42 -10.56
CA PRO A 109 -37.18 -4.92 -9.65
C PRO A 109 -36.81 -6.23 -8.95
N GLY A 110 -35.99 -7.08 -9.58
CA GLY A 110 -35.45 -8.29 -8.96
C GLY A 110 -34.45 -8.06 -7.82
N SER A 111 -34.02 -6.83 -7.60
CA SER A 111 -33.11 -6.42 -6.50
C SER A 111 -33.82 -5.54 -5.46
N SER A 112 -35.13 -5.39 -5.53
CA SER A 112 -35.92 -4.48 -4.67
C SER A 112 -35.68 -4.74 -3.18
N ASP A 113 -35.70 -6.02 -2.74
CA ASP A 113 -35.47 -6.38 -1.34
C ASP A 113 -34.10 -5.95 -0.83
N LEU A 114 -33.07 -6.01 -1.67
CA LEU A 114 -31.73 -5.54 -1.34
C LEU A 114 -31.66 -4.02 -1.28
N LEU A 115 -32.24 -3.33 -2.26
CA LEU A 115 -32.22 -1.87 -2.40
C LEU A 115 -33.02 -1.17 -1.30
N GLN A 116 -34.06 -1.82 -0.77
CA GLN A 116 -34.93 -1.29 0.27
C GLN A 116 -34.68 -1.91 1.66
N LYS A 117 -33.61 -2.69 1.82
CA LYS A 117 -33.28 -3.38 3.07
C LYS A 117 -33.06 -2.40 4.25
N TYR A 118 -32.57 -1.20 3.96
CA TYR A 118 -32.26 -0.17 4.96
C TYR A 118 -32.91 1.16 4.58
N ASN A 119 -33.29 1.94 5.60
CA ASN A 119 -33.75 3.31 5.40
C ASN A 119 -32.62 4.15 4.76
N PRO A 120 -32.94 5.14 3.90
CA PRO A 120 -31.96 6.00 3.24
C PRO A 120 -30.95 6.63 4.21
N ASP A 121 -31.40 7.10 5.38
CA ASP A 121 -30.54 7.72 6.42
C ASP A 121 -29.47 6.77 6.97
N ARG A 122 -29.72 5.46 6.89
CA ARG A 122 -28.78 4.43 7.35
C ARG A 122 -27.76 4.06 6.27
N ILE A 123 -28.06 4.30 5.01
CA ILE A 123 -27.19 3.95 3.88
C ILE A 123 -25.92 4.80 3.94
N LYS A 124 -24.77 4.15 3.83
CA LYS A 124 -23.46 4.78 3.66
C LYS A 124 -23.05 4.64 2.19
N LEU A 125 -23.17 5.73 1.45
CA LEU A 125 -22.86 5.79 0.02
C LEU A 125 -21.45 6.34 -0.21
N PHE A 126 -20.63 5.58 -0.93
CA PHE A 126 -19.29 5.96 -1.34
C PHE A 126 -19.21 6.02 -2.87
N GLY A 127 -18.82 7.15 -3.43
CA GLY A 127 -18.45 7.29 -4.82
C GLY A 127 -17.01 6.83 -5.03
N LEU A 128 -16.78 5.68 -5.65
CA LEU A 128 -15.46 5.18 -5.93
C LEU A 128 -15.03 5.51 -7.35
N TYR A 129 -13.95 6.24 -7.51
CA TYR A 129 -13.34 6.49 -8.80
C TYR A 129 -12.13 5.57 -9.01
N ILE A 130 -12.21 4.70 -10.03
CA ILE A 130 -11.27 3.60 -10.25
C ILE A 130 -10.62 3.77 -11.63
N PRO A 131 -9.52 4.52 -11.74
CA PRO A 131 -8.79 4.68 -12.99
C PRO A 131 -7.86 3.50 -13.25
N LEU A 132 -7.75 3.07 -14.52
CA LEU A 132 -6.74 2.09 -14.93
C LEU A 132 -5.33 2.69 -14.92
N ASN A 133 -5.22 3.98 -15.26
CA ASN A 133 -3.98 4.74 -15.27
C ASN A 133 -4.00 5.76 -14.13
N ASP A 134 -2.85 6.09 -13.55
CA ASP A 134 -2.78 7.09 -12.49
C ASP A 134 -3.20 8.47 -13.03
N PRO A 135 -4.25 9.11 -12.44
CA PRO A 135 -4.74 10.41 -12.87
C PRO A 135 -3.83 11.58 -12.51
N MET A 136 -2.73 11.33 -11.79
CA MET A 136 -1.76 12.34 -11.36
C MET A 136 -2.40 13.46 -10.49
N LEU A 137 -3.23 13.08 -9.52
CA LEU A 137 -3.91 14.04 -8.64
C LEU A 137 -2.95 14.74 -7.69
N THR A 138 -3.20 16.02 -7.47
CA THR A 138 -2.56 16.82 -6.42
C THR A 138 -3.35 16.75 -5.10
N PRO A 139 -2.79 17.14 -3.95
CA PRO A 139 -3.55 17.25 -2.71
C PRO A 139 -4.82 18.11 -2.82
N ASP A 140 -4.75 19.20 -3.58
CA ASP A 140 -5.91 20.10 -3.83
C ASP A 140 -7.01 19.40 -4.62
N ASP A 141 -6.66 18.48 -5.54
CA ASP A 141 -7.66 17.73 -6.30
C ASP A 141 -8.46 16.77 -5.39
N TYR A 142 -7.83 16.15 -4.40
CA TYR A 142 -8.55 15.33 -3.43
C TYR A 142 -9.56 16.13 -2.61
N TYR A 143 -9.21 17.35 -2.23
CA TYR A 143 -10.12 18.27 -1.55
C TYR A 143 -11.26 18.73 -2.48
N ARG A 144 -10.92 19.12 -3.70
CA ARG A 144 -11.87 19.62 -4.71
C ARG A 144 -12.90 18.55 -5.13
N PHE A 145 -12.49 17.30 -5.20
CA PHE A 145 -13.35 16.18 -5.62
C PHE A 145 -13.80 15.33 -4.43
N GLY A 146 -14.21 15.96 -3.34
CA GLY A 146 -14.54 15.34 -2.05
C GLY A 146 -15.72 14.37 -2.07
N ASN A 147 -16.54 14.32 -3.14
CA ASN A 147 -17.58 13.31 -3.29
C ASN A 147 -17.01 11.95 -3.74
N LEU A 148 -15.77 11.92 -4.24
CA LEU A 148 -15.13 10.71 -4.74
C LEU A 148 -14.04 10.21 -3.78
N THR A 149 -13.99 8.89 -3.63
CA THR A 149 -12.87 8.17 -3.02
C THR A 149 -12.08 7.51 -4.15
N PHE A 150 -10.82 7.87 -4.28
CA PHE A 150 -9.98 7.38 -5.37
C PHE A 150 -9.34 6.04 -5.05
N VAL A 151 -9.69 5.02 -5.83
CA VAL A 151 -9.04 3.69 -5.79
C VAL A 151 -7.98 3.67 -6.89
N LEU A 152 -6.82 4.24 -6.59
CA LEU A 152 -5.70 4.33 -7.54
C LEU A 152 -5.18 2.95 -7.98
N PRO A 153 -4.42 2.83 -9.07
CA PRO A 153 -3.98 1.54 -9.61
C PRO A 153 -3.26 0.64 -8.59
N GLN A 154 -2.42 1.20 -7.72
CA GLN A 154 -1.76 0.45 -6.65
C GLN A 154 -2.77 -0.12 -5.65
N THR A 155 -3.69 0.71 -5.15
CA THR A 155 -4.77 0.31 -4.23
C THR A 155 -5.65 -0.75 -4.85
N PHE A 156 -6.02 -0.60 -6.13
CA PHE A 156 -6.81 -1.59 -6.87
C PHE A 156 -6.09 -2.94 -6.97
N ASN A 157 -4.80 -2.95 -7.31
CA ASN A 157 -3.99 -4.15 -7.40
C ASN A 157 -3.85 -4.84 -6.03
N TYR A 158 -3.70 -4.06 -4.95
CA TYR A 158 -3.69 -4.56 -3.59
C TYR A 158 -5.00 -5.27 -3.23
N PHE A 159 -6.14 -4.60 -3.42
CA PHE A 159 -7.45 -5.20 -3.12
C PHE A 159 -7.71 -6.46 -3.96
N LYS A 160 -7.37 -6.42 -5.24
CA LYS A 160 -7.48 -7.60 -6.10
C LYS A 160 -6.65 -8.76 -5.55
N TRP A 161 -5.41 -8.51 -5.12
CA TRP A 161 -4.54 -9.52 -4.52
C TRP A 161 -5.13 -10.10 -3.22
N ILE A 162 -5.56 -9.25 -2.31
CA ILE A 162 -6.12 -9.68 -1.02
C ILE A 162 -7.41 -10.48 -1.24
N VAL A 163 -8.32 -10.01 -2.10
CA VAL A 163 -9.56 -10.73 -2.46
C VAL A 163 -9.25 -12.09 -3.08
N ASP A 164 -8.25 -12.18 -3.95
CA ASP A 164 -7.82 -13.47 -4.51
C ASP A 164 -7.32 -14.44 -3.42
N CYS A 165 -6.72 -13.93 -2.35
CA CYS A 165 -6.19 -14.73 -1.25
C CYS A 165 -7.24 -15.13 -0.21
N ILE A 166 -8.12 -14.21 0.24
CA ILE A 166 -8.98 -14.40 1.42
C ILE A 166 -10.47 -14.07 1.17
N LYS A 167 -10.87 -13.91 -0.07
CA LYS A 167 -12.25 -13.82 -0.54
C LYS A 167 -13.10 -12.79 0.26
N HIS A 168 -14.25 -13.22 0.80
CA HIS A 168 -15.18 -12.37 1.53
C HIS A 168 -14.52 -11.68 2.75
N SER A 169 -13.55 -12.33 3.39
CA SER A 169 -12.82 -11.72 4.52
C SER A 169 -11.94 -10.52 4.11
N ALA A 170 -11.66 -10.34 2.82
CA ALA A 170 -10.97 -9.16 2.30
C ALA A 170 -11.81 -7.88 2.41
N ARG A 171 -13.12 -8.00 2.62
CA ARG A 171 -14.02 -6.86 2.79
C ARG A 171 -13.62 -5.96 3.97
N ASN A 172 -13.08 -6.52 5.05
CA ASN A 172 -12.60 -5.74 6.19
C ASN A 172 -11.45 -4.79 5.80
N GLU A 173 -10.59 -5.17 4.85
CA GLU A 173 -9.57 -4.27 4.30
C GLU A 173 -10.18 -3.12 3.49
N ILE A 174 -11.24 -3.39 2.72
CA ILE A 174 -11.98 -2.36 1.98
C ILE A 174 -12.68 -1.41 2.97
N PHE A 175 -13.28 -1.94 4.03
CA PHE A 175 -13.91 -1.11 5.07
C PHE A 175 -12.89 -0.25 5.81
N ARG A 176 -11.69 -0.79 6.09
CA ARG A 176 -10.58 -0.01 6.66
C ARG A 176 -10.15 1.13 5.75
N PHE A 177 -10.04 0.89 4.44
CA PHE A 177 -9.77 1.93 3.44
C PHE A 177 -10.85 3.02 3.43
N LEU A 178 -12.12 2.64 3.57
CA LEU A 178 -13.26 3.56 3.64
C LEU A 178 -13.46 4.18 5.04
N LYS A 179 -12.57 3.87 5.99
CA LYS A 179 -12.61 4.34 7.39
C LYS A 179 -13.94 4.02 8.09
N LEU A 180 -14.52 2.88 7.78
CA LEU A 180 -15.74 2.40 8.41
C LEU A 180 -15.43 1.68 9.72
N THR A 181 -16.32 1.87 10.70
CA THR A 181 -16.35 1.16 11.98
C THR A 181 -17.46 0.11 12.01
N SER A 182 -17.36 -0.87 12.90
CA SER A 182 -18.32 -2.00 12.97
C SER A 182 -19.76 -1.52 13.19
N ASN A 183 -19.99 -0.49 14.01
CA ASN A 183 -21.31 0.05 14.31
C ASN A 183 -21.98 0.80 13.13
N GLN A 184 -21.21 1.13 12.10
CA GLN A 184 -21.73 1.79 10.88
C GLN A 184 -22.27 0.78 9.88
N ILE A 185 -22.03 -0.52 10.06
CA ILE A 185 -22.37 -1.57 9.09
C ILE A 185 -23.57 -2.38 9.60
N GLY A 186 -24.53 -2.58 8.74
CA GLY A 186 -25.72 -3.40 9.03
C GLY A 186 -26.70 -2.76 10.01
N LYS A 187 -27.30 -3.56 10.87
CA LYS A 187 -28.20 -3.10 11.92
C LYS A 187 -27.42 -2.52 13.08
N ILE A 188 -27.96 -1.48 13.72
CA ILE A 188 -27.36 -0.93 14.95
C ILE A 188 -27.50 -2.00 16.03
N SER A 189 -26.36 -2.47 16.58
CA SER A 189 -26.40 -3.24 17.83
C SER A 189 -26.51 -2.26 19.00
N SER A 190 -27.46 -2.50 19.90
CA SER A 190 -27.63 -1.72 21.11
C SER A 190 -26.57 -2.12 22.14
N GLY A 191 -25.35 -1.63 22.01
CA GLY A 191 -24.25 -1.85 22.97
C GLY A 191 -22.90 -2.05 22.26
N SER A 192 -21.81 -1.76 22.96
CA SER A 192 -20.47 -2.15 22.51
C SER A 192 -20.38 -3.68 22.56
N ASP A 193 -20.23 -4.33 21.40
CA ASP A 193 -20.00 -5.77 21.36
C ASP A 193 -18.58 -6.03 21.89
N THR A 194 -18.50 -6.50 23.13
CA THR A 194 -17.24 -6.78 23.81
C THR A 194 -17.03 -8.27 23.94
N GLN A 195 -15.81 -8.72 23.70
CA GLN A 195 -15.38 -10.06 23.96
C GLN A 195 -14.75 -10.13 25.35
N LYS A 196 -15.16 -11.12 26.14
CA LYS A 196 -14.57 -11.44 27.43
C LYS A 196 -13.66 -12.65 27.27
N ILE A 197 -12.41 -12.48 27.59
CA ILE A 197 -11.41 -13.56 27.57
C ILE A 197 -11.09 -13.90 29.00
N THR A 198 -11.36 -15.15 29.36
CA THR A 198 -11.17 -15.65 30.74
C THR A 198 -9.74 -16.13 30.95
N ALA A 199 -9.21 -15.87 32.13
CA ALA A 199 -7.89 -16.32 32.58
C ALA A 199 -6.72 -15.98 31.64
N PRO A 200 -6.55 -14.71 31.21
CA PRO A 200 -5.35 -14.28 30.56
C PRO A 200 -4.16 -14.41 31.53
N ILE A 201 -2.98 -14.76 31.00
CA ILE A 201 -1.73 -14.75 31.78
C ILE A 201 -1.04 -13.43 31.49
N ILE A 202 -0.83 -12.62 32.53
CA ILE A 202 -0.13 -11.33 32.46
C ILE A 202 1.28 -11.55 32.99
N TYR A 203 2.28 -11.25 32.15
CA TYR A 203 3.68 -11.49 32.52
C TYR A 203 4.28 -10.24 33.18
N PRO A 204 5.05 -10.41 34.28
CA PRO A 204 5.85 -9.34 34.86
C PRO A 204 6.81 -8.73 33.82
N ARG A 205 7.01 -7.43 33.87
CA ARG A 205 7.88 -6.71 32.90
C ARG A 205 9.30 -7.26 32.92
N GLU A 206 9.84 -7.51 34.09
CA GLU A 206 11.18 -8.04 34.31
C GLU A 206 11.40 -9.46 33.74
N PHE A 207 10.32 -10.24 33.55
CA PHE A 207 10.43 -11.59 33.00
C PHE A 207 10.41 -11.63 31.48
N THR A 208 9.84 -10.60 30.83
CA THR A 208 9.70 -10.61 29.38
C THR A 208 10.99 -10.20 28.67
N GLY A 209 11.79 -9.31 29.28
CA GLY A 209 13.02 -8.78 28.67
C GLY A 209 12.81 -8.00 27.36
N ILE A 210 11.54 -7.69 26.98
CA ILE A 210 11.23 -7.02 25.71
C ILE A 210 11.55 -5.54 25.81
N THR A 211 10.84 -4.81 26.68
CA THR A 211 11.03 -3.39 26.98
C THR A 211 10.12 -3.03 28.15
N ASP A 212 10.49 -1.99 28.89
CA ASP A 212 9.69 -1.45 29.98
C ASP A 212 8.38 -0.77 29.52
N LYS A 213 8.27 -0.46 28.22
CA LYS A 213 7.12 0.20 27.60
C LYS A 213 6.01 -0.74 27.13
N VAL A 214 6.18 -2.05 27.33
CA VAL A 214 5.25 -3.07 26.85
C VAL A 214 4.97 -4.10 27.92
N ARG A 215 3.69 -4.37 28.15
CA ARG A 215 3.25 -5.55 28.95
C ARG A 215 2.86 -6.67 28.00
N VAL A 216 3.16 -7.88 28.38
CA VAL A 216 2.85 -9.09 27.59
C VAL A 216 1.73 -9.86 28.25
N VAL A 217 0.73 -10.22 27.46
CA VAL A 217 -0.44 -10.97 27.91
C VAL A 217 -0.64 -12.18 26.99
N SER A 218 -0.77 -13.38 27.53
CA SER A 218 -1.11 -14.59 26.75
C SER A 218 -2.53 -15.03 27.03
N PHE A 219 -3.26 -15.39 25.99
CA PHE A 219 -4.65 -15.83 26.08
C PHE A 219 -5.07 -16.66 24.86
N MET A 220 -6.24 -17.30 24.97
CA MET A 220 -6.84 -18.02 23.85
C MET A 220 -7.96 -17.18 23.23
N MET A 221 -7.98 -17.06 21.90
CA MET A 221 -9.00 -16.31 21.17
C MET A 221 -9.54 -17.13 20.00
N SER A 222 -10.84 -17.06 19.75
CA SER A 222 -11.43 -17.80 18.65
C SER A 222 -10.86 -17.36 17.29
N ALA A 223 -10.74 -18.30 16.35
CA ALA A 223 -10.29 -17.98 15.01
C ALA A 223 -11.27 -17.00 14.30
N GLU A 224 -12.55 -17.04 14.63
CA GLU A 224 -13.57 -16.13 14.12
C GLU A 224 -13.37 -14.70 14.61
N ASP A 225 -13.17 -14.51 15.92
CA ASP A 225 -12.95 -13.17 16.48
C ASP A 225 -11.65 -12.56 15.95
N LEU A 226 -10.56 -13.35 15.89
CA LEU A 226 -9.30 -12.89 15.29
C LEU A 226 -9.49 -12.48 13.82
N LEU A 227 -10.22 -13.24 13.03
CA LEU A 227 -10.48 -12.93 11.63
C LEU A 227 -11.28 -11.63 11.45
N ASN A 228 -12.19 -11.35 12.37
CA ASN A 228 -13.07 -10.19 12.31
C ASN A 228 -12.43 -8.91 12.86
N THR A 229 -11.53 -9.02 13.85
CA THR A 229 -10.96 -7.85 14.55
C THR A 229 -9.55 -7.49 14.10
N CYS A 230 -8.81 -8.43 13.50
CA CYS A 230 -7.41 -8.23 13.15
C CYS A 230 -7.20 -7.46 11.84
N PHE A 231 -6.13 -6.67 11.82
CA PHE A 231 -5.56 -6.06 10.61
C PHE A 231 -4.04 -6.25 10.56
N VAL A 232 -3.45 -5.95 9.41
CA VAL A 232 -2.01 -6.16 9.16
C VAL A 232 -1.41 -4.93 8.48
N LEU A 233 -0.31 -4.43 9.00
CA LEU A 233 0.45 -3.30 8.42
C LEU A 233 1.33 -3.80 7.25
N ARG A 234 0.70 -4.07 6.10
CA ARG A 234 1.40 -4.55 4.90
C ARG A 234 2.03 -3.41 4.12
N LYS A 235 3.29 -3.55 3.77
CA LYS A 235 4.07 -2.53 3.03
C LYS A 235 3.40 -2.09 1.71
N ASP A 236 2.74 -3.00 1.03
CA ASP A 236 2.18 -2.78 -0.30
C ASP A 236 0.68 -2.44 -0.26
N ASN A 237 0.14 -1.97 0.87
CA ASN A 237 -1.24 -1.53 0.98
C ASN A 237 -1.45 -0.11 0.40
N TRP A 238 -2.61 0.50 0.62
CA TRP A 238 -2.97 1.85 0.14
C TRP A 238 -2.46 2.99 1.03
N GLU A 239 -1.96 2.68 2.23
CA GLU A 239 -1.50 3.68 3.18
C GLU A 239 -0.13 4.21 2.77
N ASP A 240 0.00 5.52 2.78
CA ASP A 240 1.27 6.19 2.59
C ASP A 240 1.96 6.36 3.94
N SER A 241 2.51 5.27 4.44
CA SER A 241 3.14 5.23 5.76
C SER A 241 4.46 4.48 5.73
N ILE A 242 5.48 5.05 6.37
CA ILE A 242 6.78 4.39 6.57
C ILE A 242 6.68 3.21 7.53
N TRP A 243 5.62 3.15 8.33
CA TRP A 243 5.40 2.13 9.38
C TRP A 243 4.85 0.80 8.87
N LEU A 244 4.70 0.65 7.56
CA LEU A 244 4.25 -0.59 6.92
C LEU A 244 5.44 -1.53 6.72
N TYR A 245 5.49 -2.62 7.46
CA TYR A 245 6.65 -3.52 7.48
C TYR A 245 6.36 -4.96 7.07
N GLN A 246 5.08 -5.37 7.02
CA GLN A 246 4.75 -6.76 6.72
C GLN A 246 4.66 -7.04 5.21
N ARG A 247 4.95 -8.29 4.85
CA ARG A 247 4.81 -8.77 3.47
C ARG A 247 3.36 -9.04 3.11
N LEU A 248 3.08 -9.07 1.81
CA LEU A 248 1.81 -9.55 1.29
C LEU A 248 1.56 -11.00 1.69
N ILE A 249 0.28 -11.31 1.90
CA ILE A 249 -0.19 -12.66 2.16
C ILE A 249 0.09 -13.58 0.96
N LYS A 250 0.54 -14.82 1.20
CA LYS A 250 0.83 -15.81 0.15
C LYS A 250 -0.31 -16.80 0.01
N LYS A 251 -0.99 -16.77 -1.15
CA LYS A 251 -2.12 -17.65 -1.47
C LYS A 251 -1.79 -19.14 -1.31
N SER A 252 -0.59 -19.57 -1.74
CA SER A 252 -0.14 -20.95 -1.60
C SER A 252 -0.04 -21.39 -0.14
N LYS A 253 0.47 -20.50 0.74
CA LYS A 253 0.58 -20.79 2.17
C LYS A 253 -0.79 -20.88 2.85
N ILE A 254 -1.71 -19.99 2.49
CA ILE A 254 -3.11 -20.05 2.94
C ILE A 254 -3.73 -21.39 2.53
N LYS A 255 -3.56 -21.81 1.28
CA LYS A 255 -4.10 -23.07 0.77
C LYS A 255 -3.57 -24.26 1.55
N GLN A 256 -2.26 -24.33 1.79
CA GLN A 256 -1.63 -25.42 2.58
C GLN A 256 -2.19 -25.50 4.01
N ILE A 257 -2.38 -24.34 4.66
CA ILE A 257 -2.94 -24.28 6.00
C ILE A 257 -4.40 -24.74 6.00
N ARG A 258 -5.21 -24.33 5.02
CA ARG A 258 -6.62 -24.79 4.90
C ARG A 258 -6.73 -26.30 4.68
N GLU A 259 -5.85 -26.88 3.87
CA GLU A 259 -5.79 -28.35 3.67
C GLU A 259 -5.43 -29.06 4.98
N PHE A 260 -4.54 -28.49 5.79
CA PHE A 260 -4.22 -29.03 7.12
C PHE A 260 -5.43 -28.94 8.05
N LEU A 261 -6.09 -27.79 8.15
CA LEU A 261 -7.29 -27.61 8.97
C LEU A 261 -8.40 -28.58 8.58
N GLU A 262 -8.66 -28.74 7.28
CA GLU A 262 -9.66 -29.69 6.78
C GLU A 262 -9.38 -31.13 7.20
N LYS A 263 -8.10 -31.56 7.09
CA LYS A 263 -7.69 -32.93 7.38
C LYS A 263 -7.60 -33.24 8.86
N LYS A 264 -7.02 -32.33 9.66
CA LYS A 264 -6.73 -32.55 11.08
C LYS A 264 -7.84 -32.04 11.98
N GLY A 265 -8.49 -30.93 11.64
CA GLY A 265 -9.49 -30.29 12.50
C GLY A 265 -8.90 -29.72 13.79
N GLU A 266 -7.62 -29.42 13.79
CA GLU A 266 -6.84 -29.00 14.97
C GLU A 266 -6.27 -27.60 14.76
N ALA A 267 -6.13 -26.83 15.84
CA ALA A 267 -5.41 -25.56 15.84
C ALA A 267 -3.90 -25.78 15.74
N PHE A 268 -3.19 -24.75 15.28
CA PHE A 268 -1.73 -24.75 15.29
C PHE A 268 -1.19 -24.48 16.69
N TYR A 269 -0.14 -25.19 17.08
CA TYR A 269 0.56 -24.94 18.34
C TYR A 269 1.35 -23.62 18.35
N ASN A 270 1.65 -23.09 17.17
CA ASN A 270 2.38 -21.82 17.04
C ASN A 270 1.52 -20.65 17.47
N ASN A 271 2.11 -19.76 18.24
CA ASN A 271 1.51 -18.57 18.78
C ASN A 271 1.21 -17.51 17.70
N ILE A 272 0.15 -16.73 17.91
CA ILE A 272 -0.15 -15.50 17.15
C ILE A 272 0.34 -14.32 17.98
N ILE A 273 1.10 -13.40 17.39
CA ILE A 273 1.60 -12.23 18.11
C ILE A 273 0.89 -10.99 17.57
N VAL A 274 0.30 -10.23 18.49
CA VAL A 274 -0.50 -9.05 18.15
C VAL A 274 -0.16 -7.86 19.06
N ALA A 275 -0.34 -6.66 18.55
CA ALA A 275 -0.48 -5.47 19.38
C ALA A 275 -1.97 -5.25 19.67
N LEU A 276 -2.31 -5.14 20.94
CA LEU A 276 -3.67 -4.90 21.39
C LEU A 276 -4.02 -3.41 21.30
N PRO A 277 -5.31 -3.06 21.16
CA PRO A 277 -5.75 -1.66 21.14
C PRO A 277 -5.57 -0.99 22.51
N ASP A 278 -5.65 0.35 22.52
CA ASP A 278 -5.41 1.15 23.73
C ASP A 278 -6.59 1.15 24.72
N ASP A 279 -7.78 0.77 24.26
CA ASP A 279 -9.02 0.75 25.01
C ASP A 279 -9.29 -0.58 25.73
N ILE A 280 -8.27 -1.44 25.84
CA ILE A 280 -8.40 -2.69 26.60
C ILE A 280 -8.63 -2.42 28.07
N ALA A 281 -9.44 -3.27 28.67
CA ALA A 281 -9.67 -3.26 30.11
C ALA A 281 -9.56 -4.67 30.69
N PHE A 282 -9.30 -4.73 31.97
CA PHE A 282 -9.36 -5.98 32.72
C PHE A 282 -10.48 -5.89 33.73
N ARG A 283 -11.03 -7.03 34.08
CA ARG A 283 -12.00 -7.15 35.18
C ARG A 283 -11.45 -8.11 36.21
N ASP A 284 -11.28 -7.64 37.42
CA ASP A 284 -10.79 -8.43 38.53
C ASP A 284 -11.84 -9.43 39.06
N GLN A 285 -11.49 -10.21 40.09
CA GLN A 285 -12.37 -11.18 40.73
C GLN A 285 -13.63 -10.51 41.37
N SER A 286 -13.52 -9.26 41.77
CA SER A 286 -14.65 -8.46 42.29
C SER A 286 -15.52 -7.86 41.21
N LYS A 287 -15.24 -8.19 39.93
CA LYS A 287 -15.89 -7.66 38.71
C LYS A 287 -15.69 -6.15 38.50
N LYS A 288 -14.69 -5.56 39.14
CA LYS A 288 -14.30 -4.16 38.94
C LYS A 288 -13.42 -4.06 37.70
N TYR A 289 -13.62 -3.01 36.90
CA TYR A 289 -12.72 -2.68 35.79
C TYR A 289 -11.43 -2.06 36.33
N VAL A 290 -10.30 -2.58 35.92
CA VAL A 290 -8.96 -2.15 36.31
C VAL A 290 -8.07 -2.02 35.10
N GLY A 291 -7.09 -1.13 35.17
CA GLY A 291 -6.02 -1.05 34.15
C GLY A 291 -5.02 -2.18 34.29
N ILE A 292 -4.20 -2.40 33.25
CA ILE A 292 -3.18 -3.45 33.30
C ILE A 292 -2.17 -3.24 34.43
N ASP A 293 -1.88 -2.00 34.78
CA ASP A 293 -0.91 -1.65 35.85
C ASP A 293 -1.48 -1.84 37.26
N GLU A 294 -2.80 -1.98 37.39
CA GLU A 294 -3.50 -2.24 38.65
C GLU A 294 -3.63 -3.75 38.94
N ILE A 295 -3.32 -4.62 38.00
CA ILE A 295 -3.40 -6.07 38.16
C ILE A 295 -2.05 -6.60 38.62
N ASN A 296 -2.07 -7.44 39.65
CA ASN A 296 -0.88 -8.16 40.07
C ASN A 296 -0.41 -9.09 38.93
N ASP A 297 0.88 -9.11 38.72
CA ASP A 297 1.49 -9.97 37.72
C ASP A 297 1.15 -11.46 37.96
N LEU A 298 0.96 -12.20 36.89
CA LEU A 298 0.55 -13.61 36.89
C LEU A 298 -0.85 -13.89 37.46
N GLU A 299 -1.67 -12.87 37.67
CA GLU A 299 -3.05 -13.09 38.09
C GLU A 299 -3.87 -13.70 36.95
N SER A 300 -4.23 -14.97 37.10
CA SER A 300 -5.00 -15.74 36.11
C SER A 300 -6.53 -15.70 36.34
N ASN A 301 -6.99 -15.06 37.42
CA ASN A 301 -8.40 -15.00 37.77
C ASN A 301 -9.09 -13.69 37.35
N CYS A 302 -8.55 -13.00 36.37
CA CYS A 302 -9.15 -11.84 35.74
C CYS A 302 -9.79 -12.17 34.38
N GLU A 303 -10.59 -11.25 33.86
CA GLU A 303 -11.09 -11.27 32.49
C GLU A 303 -10.42 -10.15 31.70
N LEU A 304 -9.92 -10.46 30.51
CA LEU A 304 -9.51 -9.45 29.53
C LEU A 304 -10.73 -9.05 28.70
N ILE A 305 -11.03 -7.77 28.66
CA ILE A 305 -12.14 -7.20 27.91
C ILE A 305 -11.60 -6.53 26.64
N LEU A 306 -11.98 -7.05 25.50
CA LEU A 306 -11.65 -6.51 24.19
C LEU A 306 -12.92 -6.06 23.46
N THR A 307 -12.85 -4.92 22.80
CA THR A 307 -13.91 -4.47 21.90
C THR A 307 -13.87 -5.31 20.63
N LYS A 308 -15.03 -5.81 20.17
CA LYS A 308 -15.14 -6.54 18.88
C LYS A 308 -15.18 -5.58 17.68
N GLU A 309 -14.37 -4.54 17.74
CA GLU A 309 -14.25 -3.60 16.64
C GLU A 309 -13.37 -4.19 15.54
N MET A 310 -13.83 -4.12 14.27
CA MET A 310 -13.04 -4.56 13.15
C MET A 310 -11.78 -3.70 12.99
N ASN A 311 -10.69 -4.34 12.59
CA ASN A 311 -9.40 -3.68 12.39
C ASN A 311 -8.85 -2.98 13.66
N SER A 312 -9.13 -3.52 14.85
CA SER A 312 -8.65 -3.00 16.14
C SER A 312 -7.35 -3.66 16.61
N ILE A 313 -7.11 -4.91 16.26
CA ILE A 313 -5.96 -5.71 16.71
C ILE A 313 -4.92 -5.79 15.60
N CYS A 314 -3.72 -5.24 15.82
CA CYS A 314 -2.64 -5.27 14.84
C CYS A 314 -1.84 -6.58 14.91
N VAL A 315 -1.86 -7.38 13.86
CA VAL A 315 -1.09 -8.63 13.80
C VAL A 315 0.37 -8.34 13.50
N ILE A 316 1.26 -8.82 14.38
CA ILE A 316 2.72 -8.76 14.19
C ILE A 316 3.21 -10.05 13.53
N ASP A 317 2.81 -11.22 14.04
CA ASP A 317 3.05 -12.51 13.39
C ASP A 317 1.81 -13.40 13.42
N GLY A 318 1.69 -14.27 12.43
CA GLY A 318 0.61 -15.25 12.35
C GLY A 318 -0.48 -14.92 11.33
N GLN A 319 -0.34 -13.88 10.49
CA GLN A 319 -1.37 -13.49 9.51
C GLN A 319 -1.89 -14.66 8.66
N HIS A 320 -1.03 -15.58 8.20
CA HIS A 320 -1.47 -16.72 7.39
C HIS A 320 -2.32 -17.72 8.19
N ARG A 321 -2.06 -17.86 9.49
CA ARG A 321 -2.83 -18.75 10.38
C ARG A 321 -4.22 -18.19 10.64
N ILE A 322 -4.34 -16.87 10.88
CA ILE A 322 -5.63 -16.20 11.02
C ILE A 322 -6.41 -16.27 9.71
N TYR A 323 -5.81 -15.78 8.62
CA TYR A 323 -6.51 -15.66 7.33
C TYR A 323 -6.77 -17.00 6.63
N ALA A 324 -6.17 -18.11 7.08
CA ALA A 324 -6.58 -19.44 6.61
C ALA A 324 -8.02 -19.80 6.99
N HIS A 325 -8.59 -19.14 7.97
CA HIS A 325 -10.00 -19.30 8.38
C HIS A 325 -10.98 -18.40 7.59
N TYR A 326 -10.54 -17.76 6.50
CA TYR A 326 -11.35 -16.84 5.71
C TYR A 326 -12.69 -17.42 5.23
N VAL A 327 -13.67 -16.54 5.02
CA VAL A 327 -14.97 -16.86 4.43
C VAL A 327 -14.86 -16.77 2.91
N SER A 328 -15.13 -17.86 2.20
CA SER A 328 -14.99 -17.87 0.72
C SER A 328 -16.24 -17.42 -0.03
N GLY A 329 -17.41 -17.53 0.59
CA GLY A 329 -18.70 -17.32 -0.08
C GLY A 329 -19.12 -18.44 -1.02
N VAL A 330 -18.38 -19.56 -1.07
CA VAL A 330 -18.69 -20.72 -1.89
C VAL A 330 -19.19 -21.85 -0.97
N ASP A 331 -20.31 -22.48 -1.33
CA ASP A 331 -20.75 -23.68 -0.61
C ASP A 331 -19.99 -24.92 -1.12
N SER A 332 -19.06 -25.40 -0.31
CA SER A 332 -18.31 -26.63 -0.55
C SER A 332 -18.09 -27.39 0.74
N LYS A 333 -17.75 -28.69 0.65
CA LYS A 333 -17.44 -29.51 1.84
C LYS A 333 -16.32 -28.89 2.67
N GLN A 334 -15.27 -28.39 2.03
CA GLN A 334 -14.16 -27.73 2.71
C GLN A 334 -14.63 -26.46 3.44
N GLU A 335 -15.45 -25.62 2.78
CA GLU A 335 -15.94 -24.37 3.40
C GLU A 335 -16.82 -24.62 4.61
N ARG A 336 -17.74 -25.59 4.53
CA ARG A 336 -18.56 -25.98 5.69
C ARG A 336 -17.69 -26.43 6.85
N ARG A 337 -16.66 -27.26 6.59
CA ARG A 337 -15.73 -27.71 7.62
C ARG A 337 -14.92 -26.54 8.20
N ILE A 338 -14.40 -25.63 7.37
CA ILE A 338 -13.66 -24.46 7.85
C ILE A 338 -14.57 -23.51 8.63
N ALA A 339 -15.85 -23.37 8.26
CA ALA A 339 -16.82 -22.56 9.01
C ALA A 339 -17.04 -23.10 10.43
N GLU A 340 -17.20 -24.42 10.59
CA GLU A 340 -17.27 -25.07 11.90
C GLU A 340 -16.01 -24.83 12.72
N LEU A 341 -14.84 -25.08 12.12
CA LEU A 341 -13.55 -24.90 12.79
C LEU A 341 -13.28 -23.45 13.19
N ARG A 342 -13.72 -22.49 12.39
CA ARG A 342 -13.58 -21.05 12.70
C ARG A 342 -14.24 -20.68 14.02
N GLN A 343 -15.42 -21.27 14.31
CA GLN A 343 -16.16 -21.03 15.55
C GLN A 343 -15.58 -21.84 16.74
N GLN A 344 -15.09 -23.04 16.48
CA GLN A 344 -14.65 -23.97 17.52
C GLN A 344 -13.21 -23.77 17.95
N LEU A 345 -12.30 -23.49 16.99
CA LEU A 345 -10.88 -23.40 17.27
C LEU A 345 -10.50 -22.08 17.94
N HIS A 346 -9.76 -22.21 19.03
CA HIS A 346 -9.11 -21.10 19.72
C HIS A 346 -7.61 -21.15 19.46
N LEU A 347 -7.05 -20.02 19.08
CA LEU A 347 -5.62 -19.87 18.80
C LEU A 347 -4.94 -19.22 19.99
N LEU A 348 -3.73 -19.67 20.30
CA LEU A 348 -2.91 -19.05 21.33
C LEU A 348 -2.41 -17.69 20.83
N VAL A 349 -2.65 -16.66 21.61
CA VAL A 349 -2.30 -15.26 21.29
C VAL A 349 -1.38 -14.71 22.35
N THR A 350 -0.29 -14.09 21.93
CA THR A 350 0.50 -13.18 22.73
C THR A 350 0.15 -11.75 22.33
N GLY A 351 -0.51 -11.05 23.24
CA GLY A 351 -0.88 -9.66 23.10
C GLY A 351 0.17 -8.74 23.71
N LEU A 352 0.60 -7.75 22.96
CA LEU A 352 1.44 -6.66 23.42
C LEU A 352 0.55 -5.48 23.81
N VAL A 353 0.60 -5.05 25.05
CA VAL A 353 -0.08 -3.87 25.57
C VAL A 353 0.95 -2.78 25.75
N PHE A 354 0.83 -1.72 24.98
CA PHE A 354 1.73 -0.57 25.05
C PHE A 354 1.27 0.40 26.13
N ASP A 355 2.21 1.03 26.80
CA ASP A 355 1.92 2.13 27.72
C ASP A 355 1.29 3.30 26.95
N LYS A 356 0.43 4.08 27.62
CA LYS A 356 -0.35 5.15 26.97
C LYS A 356 0.48 6.29 26.42
N ASP A 357 1.68 6.51 26.95
CA ASP A 357 2.63 7.53 26.54
C ASP A 357 3.50 7.12 25.34
N VAL A 358 3.46 5.86 24.95
CA VAL A 358 4.22 5.35 23.78
C VAL A 358 3.61 5.89 22.48
N LYS A 359 4.36 6.72 21.79
CA LYS A 359 3.95 7.31 20.51
C LYS A 359 3.78 6.25 19.42
N ALA A 360 2.96 6.55 18.42
CA ALA A 360 2.65 5.64 17.31
C ALA A 360 3.92 5.18 16.56
N GLU A 361 4.88 6.08 16.36
CA GLU A 361 6.16 5.81 15.70
C GLU A 361 7.00 4.79 16.48
N GLU A 362 7.11 4.98 17.79
CA GLU A 362 7.86 4.08 18.65
C GLU A 362 7.19 2.71 18.75
N ARG A 363 5.87 2.70 18.83
CA ARG A 363 5.07 1.46 18.79
C ARG A 363 5.32 0.68 17.50
N ALA A 364 5.28 1.34 16.36
CA ALA A 364 5.56 0.71 15.06
C ALA A 364 7.00 0.21 14.96
N ARG A 365 7.97 0.94 15.53
CA ARG A 365 9.37 0.51 15.61
C ARG A 365 9.49 -0.80 16.40
N ILE A 366 8.95 -0.87 17.61
CA ILE A 366 8.98 -2.07 18.45
C ILE A 366 8.31 -3.24 17.74
N GLN A 367 7.14 -3.04 17.13
CA GLN A 367 6.44 -4.08 16.38
C GLN A 367 7.27 -4.60 15.19
N SER A 368 7.96 -3.71 14.46
CA SER A 368 8.80 -4.08 13.33
C SER A 368 10.05 -4.84 13.75
N GLU A 369 10.62 -4.52 14.92
CA GLU A 369 11.75 -5.24 15.51
C GLU A 369 11.36 -6.67 15.88
N ILE A 370 10.24 -6.83 16.57
CA ILE A 370 9.71 -8.16 16.92
C ILE A 370 9.42 -8.99 15.66
N PHE A 371 8.84 -8.36 14.62
CA PHE A 371 8.59 -9.05 13.35
C PHE A 371 9.89 -9.52 12.68
N ASP A 372 10.94 -8.70 12.70
CA ASP A 372 12.24 -9.05 12.13
C ASP A 372 12.91 -10.21 12.89
N ASP A 373 12.93 -10.12 14.20
CA ASP A 373 13.54 -11.15 15.06
C ASP A 373 12.88 -12.52 14.89
N ILE A 374 11.55 -12.56 14.78
CA ILE A 374 10.81 -13.80 14.55
C ILE A 374 11.07 -14.38 13.16
N ASN A 375 11.18 -13.51 12.14
CA ASN A 375 11.30 -13.97 10.76
C ASN A 375 12.75 -14.15 10.27
N SER A 376 13.75 -13.57 10.93
CA SER A 376 15.17 -13.67 10.55
C SER A 376 15.66 -15.12 10.51
N ASN A 377 15.12 -15.99 11.36
CA ASN A 377 15.53 -17.38 11.50
C ASN A 377 14.62 -18.38 10.76
N ALA A 378 13.43 -17.97 10.26
CA ALA A 378 12.41 -18.91 9.78
C ALA A 378 12.26 -18.99 8.26
N THR A 379 12.43 -17.90 7.53
CA THR A 379 12.32 -17.86 6.05
C THR A 379 12.95 -16.57 5.55
N LYS A 380 13.73 -16.59 4.47
CA LYS A 380 14.31 -15.37 3.90
C LYS A 380 13.19 -14.35 3.64
N VAL A 381 13.17 -13.30 4.45
CA VAL A 381 12.26 -12.16 4.25
C VAL A 381 12.63 -11.47 2.93
N PRO A 382 11.66 -11.06 2.10
CA PRO A 382 11.96 -10.31 0.88
C PRO A 382 12.82 -9.08 1.19
N ARG A 383 13.83 -8.79 0.34
CA ARG A 383 14.73 -7.64 0.55
C ARG A 383 13.99 -6.31 0.71
N THR A 384 12.88 -6.13 0.00
CA THR A 384 12.04 -4.93 0.11
C THR A 384 11.47 -4.73 1.51
N VAL A 385 11.11 -5.81 2.20
CA VAL A 385 10.62 -5.77 3.58
C VAL A 385 11.78 -5.52 4.56
N LEU A 386 12.93 -6.16 4.36
CA LEU A 386 14.13 -5.90 5.16
C LEU A 386 14.59 -4.43 5.05
N THR A 387 14.57 -3.87 3.85
CA THR A 387 14.89 -2.45 3.64
C THR A 387 13.90 -1.55 4.39
N GLN A 388 12.62 -1.90 4.40
CA GLN A 388 11.62 -1.13 5.14
C GLN A 388 11.83 -1.21 6.67
N ILE A 389 12.12 -2.40 7.19
CA ILE A 389 12.43 -2.58 8.62
C ILE A 389 13.69 -1.77 8.99
N LYS A 390 14.73 -1.84 8.15
CA LYS A 390 15.95 -1.04 8.34
C LYS A 390 15.64 0.45 8.39
N ARG A 391 14.76 0.93 7.51
CA ARG A 391 14.31 2.32 7.48
C ARG A 391 13.57 2.74 8.76
N ILE A 392 12.72 1.88 9.29
CA ILE A 392 12.02 2.12 10.56
C ILE A 392 13.01 2.18 11.73
N LYS A 393 13.99 1.26 11.77
CA LYS A 393 15.01 1.20 12.83
C LYS A 393 16.00 2.37 12.76
N ASN A 394 16.41 2.76 11.56
CA ASN A 394 17.37 3.82 11.31
C ASN A 394 16.98 4.64 10.07
N PRO A 395 16.10 5.61 10.22
CA PRO A 395 15.57 6.39 9.10
C PRO A 395 16.61 7.28 8.43
N ILE A 396 17.71 7.62 9.10
CA ILE A 396 18.82 8.42 8.55
C ILE A 396 19.97 7.57 7.97
N ASP A 397 19.82 6.25 7.91
CA ASP A 397 20.75 5.40 7.17
C ASP A 397 20.69 5.73 5.66
N ASP A 398 21.82 5.64 4.99
CA ASP A 398 21.98 6.05 3.59
C ASP A 398 21.01 5.34 2.62
N GLU A 399 20.78 4.03 2.79
CA GLU A 399 19.77 3.29 2.00
C GLU A 399 18.34 3.69 2.37
N SER A 400 18.10 4.04 3.65
CA SER A 400 16.80 4.49 4.15
C SER A 400 16.40 5.84 3.55
N ILE A 401 17.31 6.80 3.55
CA ILE A 401 17.12 8.12 2.91
C ILE A 401 16.93 7.94 1.40
N ALA A 402 17.80 7.14 0.75
CA ALA A 402 17.70 6.89 -0.69
C ALA A 402 16.35 6.28 -1.08
N GLN A 403 15.82 5.35 -0.29
CA GLN A 403 14.49 4.79 -0.52
C GLN A 403 13.40 5.85 -0.36
N SER A 404 13.50 6.75 0.62
CA SER A 404 12.56 7.86 0.82
C SER A 404 12.57 8.83 -0.35
N VAL A 405 13.75 9.13 -0.89
CA VAL A 405 13.91 9.98 -2.10
C VAL A 405 13.28 9.31 -3.33
N ILE A 406 13.48 8.01 -3.54
CA ILE A 406 12.84 7.25 -4.62
C ILE A 406 11.31 7.33 -4.51
N GLU A 407 10.76 7.17 -3.32
CA GLU A 407 9.32 7.27 -3.09
C GLU A 407 8.80 8.68 -3.38
N ALA A 408 9.53 9.72 -2.97
CA ALA A 408 9.19 11.11 -3.27
C ALA A 408 9.24 11.42 -4.77
N LEU A 409 10.24 10.90 -5.49
CA LEU A 409 10.33 11.03 -6.95
C LEU A 409 9.21 10.29 -7.68
N ASN A 410 8.77 9.14 -7.14
CA ASN A 410 7.69 8.36 -7.75
C ASN A 410 6.30 8.96 -7.52
N LYS A 411 6.12 9.80 -6.49
CA LYS A 411 4.84 10.47 -6.19
C LYS A 411 4.55 11.63 -7.13
N GLU A 412 5.56 12.39 -7.51
CA GLU A 412 5.37 13.61 -8.31
C GLU A 412 6.55 13.88 -9.24
N GLY A 413 6.32 14.69 -10.26
CA GLY A 413 7.33 15.09 -11.23
C GLY A 413 7.56 14.06 -12.34
N ILE A 414 8.73 14.13 -12.96
CA ILE A 414 9.07 13.40 -14.19
C ILE A 414 9.17 11.88 -14.05
N PHE A 415 9.36 11.37 -12.82
CA PHE A 415 9.45 9.95 -12.51
C PHE A 415 8.16 9.35 -11.97
N ARG A 416 7.09 10.16 -11.86
CA ARG A 416 5.84 9.72 -11.28
C ARG A 416 5.30 8.46 -11.94
N GLY A 417 5.09 7.40 -11.14
CA GLY A 417 4.58 6.11 -11.61
C GLY A 417 5.54 5.29 -12.47
N LEU A 418 6.78 5.76 -12.70
CA LEU A 418 7.77 5.03 -13.48
C LEU A 418 8.62 4.06 -12.65
N MET A 419 8.77 4.32 -11.35
CA MET A 419 9.62 3.54 -10.47
C MET A 419 8.84 2.41 -9.80
N GLN A 420 9.42 1.20 -9.76
CA GLN A 420 8.86 0.07 -9.05
C GLN A 420 9.27 0.15 -7.57
N VAL A 421 8.40 0.73 -6.74
CA VAL A 421 8.60 0.89 -5.28
C VAL A 421 8.01 -0.28 -4.52
N SER A 422 6.93 -0.88 -5.06
CA SER A 422 6.19 -2.00 -4.51
C SER A 422 6.28 -3.23 -5.42
N SER A 423 6.06 -4.41 -4.86
CA SER A 423 5.94 -5.66 -5.64
C SER A 423 4.68 -5.71 -6.53
N LEU A 424 3.73 -4.82 -6.29
CA LEU A 424 2.48 -4.69 -7.05
C LEU A 424 2.53 -3.59 -8.11
N ASP A 425 3.59 -2.78 -8.13
CA ASP A 425 3.75 -1.70 -9.09
C ASP A 425 3.98 -2.23 -10.50
N SER A 426 3.38 -1.55 -11.46
CA SER A 426 3.66 -1.73 -12.89
C SER A 426 4.83 -0.88 -13.39
N GLY A 427 5.52 -0.16 -12.51
CA GLY A 427 6.66 0.69 -12.85
C GLY A 427 7.76 -0.08 -13.59
N ARG A 428 8.28 0.51 -14.66
CA ARG A 428 9.30 -0.12 -15.52
C ARG A 428 10.73 -0.04 -14.94
N ILE A 429 10.97 0.86 -13.98
CA ILE A 429 12.29 1.10 -13.39
C ILE A 429 12.43 0.34 -12.09
N LYS A 430 13.33 -0.64 -12.03
CA LYS A 430 13.66 -1.38 -10.80
C LYS A 430 14.58 -0.56 -9.91
N THR A 431 14.11 -0.17 -8.72
CA THR A 431 14.78 0.82 -7.87
C THR A 431 15.85 0.24 -6.93
N ALA A 432 15.79 -1.05 -6.58
CA ALA A 432 16.70 -1.67 -5.62
C ALA A 432 18.20 -1.49 -5.95
N SER A 433 18.56 -1.55 -7.24
CA SER A 433 19.95 -1.31 -7.68
C SER A 433 20.31 0.16 -7.64
N ILE A 434 19.36 1.06 -7.92
CA ILE A 434 19.57 2.52 -7.91
C ILE A 434 19.85 2.96 -6.47
N VAL A 435 19.04 2.53 -5.52
CA VAL A 435 19.24 2.79 -4.09
C VAL A 435 20.62 2.31 -3.66
N ARG A 436 20.98 1.07 -3.96
CA ARG A 436 22.17 0.42 -3.42
C ARG A 436 23.49 0.91 -4.04
N PHE A 437 23.52 1.15 -5.35
CA PHE A 437 24.78 1.35 -6.08
C PHE A 437 25.04 2.80 -6.49
N ALA A 438 24.04 3.68 -6.39
CA ALA A 438 24.20 5.08 -6.78
C ALA A 438 23.61 6.04 -5.74
N LEU A 439 22.30 6.03 -5.53
CA LEU A 439 21.60 7.08 -4.81
C LEU A 439 22.02 7.21 -3.34
N ARG A 440 22.30 6.10 -2.65
CA ARG A 440 22.75 6.13 -1.26
C ARG A 440 23.99 7.00 -1.03
N TYR A 441 24.89 7.03 -1.98
CA TYR A 441 26.12 7.84 -1.89
C TYR A 441 25.86 9.32 -2.13
N LEU A 442 24.90 9.66 -2.96
CA LEU A 442 24.49 11.04 -3.22
C LEU A 442 23.78 11.67 -2.01
N VAL A 443 22.97 10.88 -1.29
CA VAL A 443 22.08 11.40 -0.23
C VAL A 443 22.56 11.09 1.19
N THR A 444 23.70 10.41 1.37
CA THR A 444 24.22 10.06 2.69
C THR A 444 24.48 11.29 3.55
N VAL A 445 24.12 11.21 4.84
CA VAL A 445 24.43 12.24 5.84
C VAL A 445 25.82 12.05 6.47
N LYS A 446 26.51 10.96 6.07
CA LYS A 446 27.86 10.61 6.54
C LYS A 446 28.72 10.19 5.34
N PRO A 447 29.12 11.12 4.45
CA PRO A 447 29.98 10.80 3.35
C PRO A 447 31.35 10.30 3.86
N ALA A 448 31.95 9.37 3.12
CA ALA A 448 33.31 8.92 3.40
C ALA A 448 34.29 10.06 3.16
N GLU A 449 35.46 10.00 3.81
CA GLU A 449 36.53 11.01 3.66
C GLU A 449 36.85 11.22 2.18
N GLY A 450 36.90 12.48 1.76
CA GLY A 450 37.16 12.89 0.37
C GLY A 450 36.02 12.60 -0.60
N LYS A 451 34.80 12.25 -0.12
CA LYS A 451 33.58 12.09 -0.92
C LYS A 451 32.56 13.15 -0.53
N HIS A 452 31.76 13.56 -1.51
CA HIS A 452 30.72 14.58 -1.37
C HIS A 452 29.32 14.00 -1.48
N SER A 453 28.37 14.63 -0.77
CA SER A 453 26.95 14.29 -0.83
C SER A 453 26.10 15.55 -0.80
N LEU A 454 24.82 15.44 -1.11
CA LEU A 454 23.87 16.56 -1.03
C LEU A 454 23.72 17.13 0.39
N PHE A 455 24.04 16.33 1.41
CA PHE A 455 23.98 16.77 2.80
C PHE A 455 24.92 17.94 3.10
N GLU A 456 26.06 18.03 2.43
CA GLU A 456 27.01 19.14 2.61
C GLU A 456 26.42 20.49 2.18
N TYR A 457 25.61 20.47 1.13
CA TYR A 457 25.01 21.66 0.49
C TYR A 457 23.61 21.99 1.05
N TRP A 458 23.02 21.09 1.83
CA TRP A 458 21.73 21.34 2.44
C TRP A 458 21.82 22.34 3.58
N THR A 459 20.94 23.35 3.58
CA THR A 459 20.94 24.49 4.51
C THR A 459 20.02 24.32 5.72
N GLY A 460 19.31 23.18 5.83
CA GLY A 460 18.44 22.87 6.97
C GLY A 460 19.22 22.56 8.25
N ASP A 461 18.50 22.23 9.32
CA ASP A 461 19.08 21.94 10.64
C ASP A 461 19.70 20.53 10.66
N LYS A 462 21.01 20.49 10.37
CA LYS A 462 21.78 19.24 10.29
C LYS A 462 21.85 18.50 11.64
N GLU A 463 21.90 19.22 12.75
CA GLU A 463 21.96 18.59 14.09
C GLU A 463 20.66 17.89 14.42
N LYS A 464 19.52 18.53 14.13
CA LYS A 464 18.22 17.89 14.29
C LYS A 464 18.05 16.70 13.36
N LEU A 465 18.46 16.80 12.10
CA LEU A 465 18.41 15.66 11.19
C LEU A 465 19.20 14.47 11.74
N LEU A 466 20.42 14.71 12.23
CA LEU A 466 21.27 13.66 12.80
C LEU A 466 20.73 13.09 14.12
N SER A 467 19.90 13.83 14.83
CA SER A 467 19.15 13.36 16.01
C SER A 467 17.78 12.72 15.66
N ILE A 468 17.53 12.49 14.37
CA ILE A 468 16.34 11.79 13.86
C ILE A 468 15.06 12.62 14.10
N ASP A 469 15.10 13.91 13.82
CA ASP A 469 13.90 14.75 13.75
C ASP A 469 13.16 14.47 12.43
N ASP A 470 11.90 14.03 12.52
CA ASP A 470 11.09 13.63 11.37
C ASP A 470 10.85 14.78 10.37
N ARG A 471 10.68 16.00 10.86
CA ARG A 471 10.44 17.17 10.01
C ARG A 471 11.69 17.51 9.21
N GLU A 472 12.86 17.49 9.84
CA GLU A 472 14.12 17.76 9.16
C GLU A 472 14.49 16.63 8.18
N LEU A 473 14.15 15.40 8.50
CA LEU A 473 14.29 14.28 7.56
C LEU A 473 13.41 14.48 6.31
N GLN A 474 12.17 14.89 6.48
CA GLN A 474 11.26 15.19 5.35
C GLN A 474 11.79 16.36 4.53
N ASN A 475 12.28 17.43 5.16
CA ASN A 475 12.87 18.58 4.50
C ASN A 475 14.12 18.17 3.69
N TYR A 476 14.96 17.31 4.23
CA TYR A 476 16.15 16.81 3.53
C TYR A 476 15.79 15.91 2.34
N VAL A 477 14.84 14.98 2.51
CA VAL A 477 14.34 14.14 1.42
C VAL A 477 13.72 14.97 0.31
N LYS A 478 12.96 16.01 0.66
CA LYS A 478 12.39 16.95 -0.31
C LYS A 478 13.49 17.67 -1.09
N TYR A 479 14.48 18.24 -0.40
CA TYR A 479 15.64 18.88 -1.03
C TYR A 479 16.37 17.96 -2.01
N CYS A 480 16.70 16.73 -1.60
CA CYS A 480 17.34 15.75 -2.48
C CYS A 480 16.48 15.43 -3.72
N SER A 481 15.17 15.35 -3.52
CA SER A 481 14.24 15.05 -4.62
C SER A 481 14.14 16.20 -5.62
N GLU A 482 14.18 17.44 -5.15
CA GLU A 482 14.15 18.65 -5.99
C GLU A 482 15.41 18.72 -6.87
N ILE A 483 16.60 18.53 -6.31
CA ILE A 483 17.85 18.48 -7.09
C ILE A 483 17.80 17.40 -8.17
N LEU A 484 17.33 16.21 -7.83
CA LEU A 484 17.20 15.13 -8.81
C LEU A 484 16.15 15.43 -9.89
N ARG A 485 15.07 16.14 -9.58
CA ARG A 485 14.07 16.58 -10.57
C ARG A 485 14.66 17.59 -11.54
N GLU A 486 15.42 18.56 -11.06
CA GLU A 486 16.11 19.55 -11.90
C GLU A 486 17.10 18.87 -12.83
N TYR A 487 17.98 18.04 -12.27
CA TYR A 487 18.98 17.30 -13.03
C TYR A 487 18.37 16.41 -14.12
N PHE A 488 17.45 15.53 -13.74
CA PHE A 488 16.79 14.64 -14.71
C PHE A 488 15.74 15.35 -15.58
N GLY A 489 15.24 16.50 -15.14
CA GLY A 489 14.44 17.40 -15.96
C GLY A 489 15.19 17.88 -17.19
N ALA A 490 16.45 18.31 -16.99
CA ALA A 490 17.36 18.69 -18.05
C ALA A 490 17.72 17.51 -18.97
N VAL A 491 17.99 16.33 -18.39
CA VAL A 491 18.17 15.09 -19.18
C VAL A 491 16.94 14.80 -20.05
N ARG A 492 15.74 14.85 -19.47
CA ARG A 492 14.49 14.62 -20.20
C ARG A 492 14.27 15.63 -21.34
N LYS A 493 14.53 16.91 -21.08
CA LYS A 493 14.37 17.97 -22.08
C LYS A 493 15.24 17.70 -23.31
N ASN A 494 16.52 17.40 -23.09
CA ASN A 494 17.50 17.23 -24.16
C ASN A 494 17.46 15.85 -24.84
N MET A 495 16.90 14.84 -24.18
CA MET A 495 16.87 13.45 -24.67
C MET A 495 15.44 12.90 -24.74
N ARG A 496 14.46 13.76 -25.04
CA ARG A 496 13.02 13.46 -24.97
C ARG A 496 12.64 12.23 -25.81
N LYS A 497 13.20 12.09 -27.01
CA LYS A 497 12.93 10.93 -27.89
C LYS A 497 13.25 9.59 -27.24
N TYR A 498 14.31 9.53 -26.41
CA TYR A 498 14.68 8.32 -25.68
C TYR A 498 13.95 8.18 -24.35
N TRP A 499 13.54 9.30 -23.74
CA TRP A 499 12.77 9.27 -22.51
C TRP A 499 11.38 8.68 -22.70
N ASP A 500 10.73 9.06 -23.80
CA ASP A 500 9.37 8.64 -24.12
C ASP A 500 9.32 7.28 -24.85
N ASP A 501 10.47 6.68 -25.22
CA ASP A 501 10.62 5.37 -25.87
C ASP A 501 10.91 4.27 -24.85
N ASP A 502 9.97 3.33 -24.69
CA ASP A 502 10.08 2.20 -23.77
C ASP A 502 11.17 1.19 -24.14
N THR A 503 11.67 1.22 -25.38
CA THR A 503 12.74 0.32 -25.87
C THR A 503 14.13 0.91 -25.66
N SER A 504 14.23 2.21 -25.38
CA SER A 504 15.50 2.91 -25.15
C SER A 504 16.18 2.47 -23.86
N LYS A 505 17.49 2.69 -23.79
CA LYS A 505 18.29 2.42 -22.58
C LYS A 505 18.41 3.63 -21.64
N LEU A 506 17.83 4.79 -21.99
CA LEU A 506 17.94 5.99 -21.17
C LEU A 506 17.40 5.79 -19.73
N LEU A 507 16.23 5.18 -19.59
CA LEU A 507 15.64 4.87 -18.28
C LEU A 507 16.01 3.46 -17.78
N SER A 508 17.04 2.85 -18.32
CA SER A 508 17.59 1.61 -17.78
C SER A 508 18.28 1.82 -16.44
N VAL A 509 18.35 0.77 -15.61
CA VAL A 509 19.08 0.81 -14.32
C VAL A 509 20.54 1.23 -14.51
N ILE A 510 21.15 0.85 -15.65
CA ILE A 510 22.55 1.22 -15.95
C ILE A 510 22.68 2.71 -16.14
N SER A 511 21.84 3.29 -16.98
CA SER A 511 21.88 4.72 -17.28
C SER A 511 21.56 5.56 -16.05
N LEU A 512 20.51 5.21 -15.32
CA LEU A 512 20.11 5.95 -14.11
C LEU A 512 21.21 5.91 -13.04
N ASN A 513 21.82 4.76 -12.79
CA ASN A 513 22.97 4.68 -11.89
C ASN A 513 24.14 5.52 -12.41
N GLY A 514 24.45 5.48 -13.69
CA GLY A 514 25.53 6.28 -14.29
C GLY A 514 25.30 7.79 -14.13
N PHE A 515 24.08 8.26 -14.39
CA PHE A 515 23.69 9.66 -14.20
C PHE A 515 23.79 10.09 -12.74
N ILE A 516 23.30 9.29 -11.79
CA ILE A 516 23.35 9.62 -10.37
C ILE A 516 24.80 9.61 -9.86
N ILE A 517 25.63 8.66 -10.29
CA ILE A 517 27.07 8.63 -9.94
C ILE A 517 27.78 9.85 -10.53
N ALA A 518 27.46 10.25 -11.77
CA ALA A 518 28.02 11.46 -12.37
C ALA A 518 27.61 12.70 -11.57
N LEU A 519 26.32 12.82 -11.19
CA LEU A 519 25.86 13.90 -10.32
C LEU A 519 26.59 13.92 -8.97
N THR A 520 26.81 12.77 -8.34
CA THR A 520 27.53 12.68 -7.06
C THR A 520 28.98 13.16 -7.20
N ARG A 521 29.66 12.73 -8.26
CA ARG A 521 31.08 13.05 -8.47
C ARG A 521 31.31 14.50 -8.89
N GLN A 522 30.42 15.06 -9.72
CA GLN A 522 30.55 16.47 -10.12
C GLN A 522 30.35 17.46 -8.96
N LEU A 523 29.75 17.04 -7.82
CA LEU A 523 29.58 17.90 -6.65
C LEU A 523 30.92 18.49 -6.16
N SER A 524 32.01 17.72 -6.26
CA SER A 524 33.34 18.20 -5.86
C SER A 524 33.88 19.29 -6.78
N VAL A 525 33.40 19.41 -8.01
CA VAL A 525 33.87 20.36 -9.02
C VAL A 525 32.94 21.56 -9.12
N ASN A 526 31.64 21.30 -9.26
CA ASN A 526 30.65 22.34 -9.56
C ASN A 526 29.68 22.62 -8.40
N GLY A 527 29.69 21.79 -7.33
CA GLY A 527 28.67 21.85 -6.29
C GLY A 527 27.28 21.46 -6.80
N VAL A 528 26.26 21.87 -6.06
CA VAL A 528 24.85 21.74 -6.48
C VAL A 528 24.52 22.89 -7.43
N GLN A 529 23.92 22.57 -8.57
CA GLN A 529 23.57 23.51 -9.62
C GLN A 529 22.06 23.46 -9.88
N ASP A 530 21.55 24.46 -10.59
CA ASP A 530 20.15 24.56 -10.99
C ASP A 530 19.84 23.87 -12.34
N PHE A 531 18.57 23.89 -12.73
CA PHE A 531 18.10 23.33 -13.99
C PHE A 531 18.79 23.94 -15.20
N ASP A 532 19.03 25.24 -15.24
CA ASP A 532 19.60 25.94 -16.40
C ASP A 532 21.06 25.52 -16.64
N PHE A 533 21.81 25.31 -15.59
CA PHE A 533 23.16 24.76 -15.70
C PHE A 533 23.13 23.35 -16.30
N TYR A 534 22.30 22.46 -15.76
CA TYR A 534 22.21 21.09 -16.29
C TYR A 534 21.65 21.03 -17.72
N ASP A 535 20.74 21.93 -18.05
CA ASP A 535 20.21 22.06 -19.41
C ASP A 535 21.31 22.44 -20.41
N GLN A 536 22.18 23.41 -20.04
CA GLN A 536 23.35 23.77 -20.87
C GLN A 536 24.32 22.60 -21.04
N VAL A 537 24.60 21.87 -19.94
CA VAL A 537 25.48 20.68 -19.96
C VAL A 537 24.94 19.63 -20.95
N PHE A 538 23.69 19.24 -20.84
CA PHE A 538 23.12 18.17 -21.67
C PHE A 538 22.73 18.60 -23.08
N SER A 539 22.54 19.90 -23.34
CA SER A 539 22.27 20.41 -24.68
C SER A 539 23.45 20.27 -25.62
N ARG A 540 24.68 20.25 -25.07
CA ARG A 540 25.94 20.11 -25.83
C ARG A 540 26.34 18.65 -26.04
N TRP A 541 25.75 17.71 -25.29
CA TRP A 541 26.10 16.31 -25.31
C TRP A 541 25.15 15.49 -26.19
N SER A 542 25.71 14.74 -27.10
CA SER A 542 24.94 13.82 -27.95
C SER A 542 25.36 12.39 -27.67
N PHE A 543 24.42 11.57 -27.24
CA PHE A 543 24.65 10.17 -26.93
C PHE A 543 23.47 9.30 -27.43
N ASP A 544 23.77 8.12 -27.99
CA ASP A 544 22.76 7.23 -28.55
C ASP A 544 22.31 6.18 -27.51
N PHE A 545 21.10 6.36 -27.00
CA PHE A 545 20.47 5.43 -26.04
C PHE A 545 19.62 4.34 -26.71
N SER A 546 19.71 4.14 -28.01
CA SER A 546 19.03 3.01 -28.65
C SER A 546 19.59 1.69 -28.12
N SER A 547 18.72 0.66 -28.02
CA SER A 547 19.11 -0.66 -27.47
C SER A 547 20.24 -1.32 -28.24
N GLU A 548 20.38 -1.00 -29.54
CA GLU A 548 21.39 -1.59 -30.46
C GLU A 548 22.76 -0.94 -30.28
N LYS A 549 22.81 0.33 -29.95
CA LYS A 549 24.06 1.10 -29.89
C LYS A 549 24.55 1.43 -28.48
N PHE A 550 23.72 1.20 -27.46
CA PHE A 550 24.13 1.45 -26.09
C PHE A 550 25.22 0.48 -25.63
N PRO A 551 26.47 0.95 -25.40
CA PRO A 551 27.63 0.07 -25.29
C PRO A 551 27.81 -0.52 -23.87
N TYR A 552 27.04 -0.06 -22.87
CA TYR A 552 27.24 -0.45 -21.47
C TYR A 552 26.35 -1.61 -21.08
N THR A 553 26.94 -2.57 -20.34
CA THR A 553 26.24 -3.73 -19.79
C THR A 553 26.21 -3.69 -18.26
N SER A 554 25.58 -4.68 -17.60
CA SER A 554 25.41 -4.74 -16.15
C SER A 554 26.71 -4.44 -15.40
N SER A 555 26.61 -3.64 -14.32
CA SER A 555 27.70 -3.17 -13.44
C SER A 555 28.67 -2.12 -14.01
N GLN A 556 28.54 -1.70 -15.26
CA GLN A 556 29.43 -0.66 -15.84
C GLN A 556 28.98 0.77 -15.52
N TYR A 557 28.32 0.99 -14.38
CA TYR A 557 27.80 2.31 -13.98
C TYR A 557 28.89 3.40 -13.92
N ARG A 558 30.05 3.06 -13.35
CA ARG A 558 31.17 4.01 -13.24
C ARG A 558 31.76 4.37 -14.60
N LYS A 559 31.84 3.42 -15.52
CA LYS A 559 32.30 3.71 -16.89
C LYS A 559 31.34 4.67 -17.61
N PHE A 560 30.04 4.45 -17.47
CA PHE A 560 29.06 5.35 -18.06
C PHE A 560 29.05 6.72 -17.33
N SER A 561 29.27 6.78 -16.01
CA SER A 561 29.42 8.06 -15.32
C SER A 561 30.66 8.84 -15.79
N ASN A 562 31.75 8.14 -16.13
CA ASN A 562 32.94 8.80 -16.70
C ASN A 562 32.62 9.42 -18.06
N GLU A 563 31.90 8.70 -18.94
CA GLU A 563 31.41 9.21 -20.22
C GLU A 563 30.62 10.52 -20.07
N ILE A 564 29.69 10.56 -19.09
CA ILE A 564 28.89 11.75 -18.81
C ILE A 564 29.78 12.90 -18.31
N LEU A 565 30.69 12.62 -17.38
CA LEU A 565 31.54 13.64 -16.77
C LEU A 565 32.54 14.22 -17.77
N GLU A 566 33.13 13.38 -18.61
CA GLU A 566 34.10 13.79 -19.62
C GLU A 566 33.44 14.56 -20.79
N ASN A 567 32.34 14.02 -21.33
CA ASN A 567 31.79 14.53 -22.59
C ASN A 567 30.57 15.46 -22.45
N ALA A 568 29.88 15.46 -21.30
CA ALA A 568 28.80 16.41 -21.03
C ALA A 568 29.26 17.53 -20.09
N PHE A 569 29.97 17.20 -19.00
CA PHE A 569 30.46 18.19 -18.03
C PHE A 569 31.83 18.76 -18.35
N ASP A 570 32.49 18.33 -19.40
CA ASP A 570 33.85 18.77 -19.80
C ASP A 570 34.90 18.61 -18.68
N ILE A 571 34.75 17.58 -17.82
CA ILE A 571 35.70 17.33 -16.72
C ILE A 571 36.88 16.49 -17.23
N PRO A 572 38.14 16.98 -17.09
CA PRO A 572 39.31 16.27 -17.58
C PRO A 572 39.50 14.88 -16.95
N LYS A 573 40.07 13.94 -17.72
CA LYS A 573 40.31 12.56 -17.26
C LYS A 573 41.15 12.47 -16.00
N GLU A 574 42.16 13.34 -15.87
CA GLU A 574 43.04 13.41 -14.69
C GLU A 574 42.23 13.73 -13.42
N THR A 575 41.25 14.63 -13.51
CA THR A 575 40.32 14.94 -12.43
C THR A 575 39.38 13.77 -12.12
N LEU A 576 38.98 12.97 -13.12
CA LEU A 576 38.11 11.81 -12.92
C LEU A 576 38.74 10.69 -12.08
N GLU A 577 40.06 10.62 -11.99
CA GLU A 577 40.77 9.64 -11.15
C GLU A 577 40.76 10.03 -9.67
N THR A 578 40.59 11.31 -9.36
CA THR A 578 40.65 11.85 -7.99
C THR A 578 39.27 12.02 -7.33
N ILE A 579 38.18 12.20 -8.10
CA ILE A 579 36.82 12.43 -7.63
C ILE A 579 35.94 11.17 -7.55
#